data_281a5e23064a16c7921ad43fdbfd994a
#
_entry.id   281a5e23064a16c7921ad43fdbfd994a
#
_cell.length_a   1.000
_cell.length_b   1.000
_cell.length_c   1.000
_cell.angle_alpha   90.00
_cell.angle_beta   90.00
_cell.angle_gamma   90.00
#
_symmetry.space_group_name_H-M   'P 1'
#
loop_
_entity.id
_entity.type
_entity.pdbx_description
1 polymer ?
#
loop_
_entity_poly.entity_id
_entity_poly.type
_entity_poly.pdbx_seq_one_letter_code
_entity_poly.pdbx_strand_id
1 'polypeptide(L)'
;IVALHWTSEHSVAKKEKIFDKNGKEYLRVLILTSNGKHFCSGADINMMRDAGSKSVEENRIDSIRLDNLFNSLWAHPCFTIGYIQGVALGGGAGLVACLDHVIADSNTKIALSEAKLGILPAVIGPYVYRKIGSAQFRRLSMLASKIDAEEAQRIGFINEIIESKGSFESSFERVISDVLTTGPIAVYMAKKLTLSFDRWEKTDDELRQW
;
A
#
# COMPACT_ATOMS: atom_id res chain seq x y z
N ILE A 1 -7.63 1.04 -12.26
CA ILE A 1 -8.67 0.32 -11.47
C ILE A 1 -7.92 -0.72 -10.68
N VAL A 2 -7.79 -0.50 -9.39
CA VAL A 2 -7.26 -1.49 -8.46
C VAL A 2 -8.39 -2.48 -8.22
N ALA A 3 -8.27 -3.67 -8.77
CA ALA A 3 -9.14 -4.77 -8.38
C ALA A 3 -8.56 -5.36 -7.10
N LEU A 4 -9.27 -5.22 -6.00
CA LEU A 4 -9.12 -6.10 -4.86
C LEU A 4 -9.58 -7.49 -5.32
N HIS A 5 -8.66 -8.28 -5.85
CA HIS A 5 -8.98 -9.64 -6.24
C HIS A 5 -8.84 -10.51 -5.00
N TRP A 6 -9.97 -10.81 -4.40
CA TRP A 6 -10.12 -11.99 -3.57
C TRP A 6 -10.07 -13.19 -4.53
N THR A 7 -8.89 -13.72 -4.82
CA THR A 7 -8.79 -14.95 -5.60
C THR A 7 -8.94 -16.13 -4.66
N SER A 8 -10.16 -16.65 -4.62
CA SER A 8 -10.45 -18.00 -4.10
C SER A 8 -9.71 -19.11 -4.86
N GLU A 9 -8.92 -18.77 -5.87
CA GLU A 9 -8.34 -19.73 -6.82
C GLU A 9 -6.84 -19.99 -6.65
N HIS A 10 -6.10 -19.18 -5.90
CA HIS A 10 -4.71 -19.51 -5.59
C HIS A 10 -4.67 -20.52 -4.45
N SER A 11 -4.27 -21.73 -4.78
CA SER A 11 -4.36 -22.93 -3.95
C SER A 11 -3.65 -22.86 -2.59
N VAL A 12 -2.76 -21.91 -2.39
CA VAL A 12 -2.01 -21.74 -1.14
C VAL A 12 -2.87 -21.08 -0.06
N ALA A 13 -3.64 -20.07 -0.40
CA ALA A 13 -4.56 -19.44 0.56
C ALA A 13 -5.74 -20.33 0.97
N LYS A 14 -6.07 -21.36 0.16
CA LYS A 14 -7.16 -22.29 0.42
C LYS A 14 -6.83 -23.38 1.45
N LYS A 15 -5.55 -23.67 1.71
CA LYS A 15 -5.18 -24.88 2.48
C LYS A 15 -5.06 -24.67 3.98
N GLU A 16 -4.95 -23.42 4.46
CA GLU A 16 -4.71 -23.21 5.89
C GLU A 16 -5.64 -22.14 6.48
N LYS A 17 -6.91 -22.50 6.55
CA LYS A 17 -7.86 -21.81 7.41
C LYS A 17 -7.48 -22.12 8.85
N ILE A 18 -7.06 -21.10 9.59
CA ILE A 18 -6.84 -21.25 11.01
C ILE A 18 -8.12 -20.86 11.73
N PHE A 19 -8.63 -21.78 12.52
CA PHE A 19 -9.80 -21.58 13.37
C PHE A 19 -9.33 -21.36 14.81
N ASP A 20 -9.95 -20.44 15.52
CA ASP A 20 -9.80 -20.37 16.97
C ASP A 20 -10.53 -21.52 17.65
N LYS A 21 -10.40 -21.58 18.99
CA LYS A 21 -11.08 -22.58 19.82
C LYS A 21 -12.61 -22.56 19.72
N ASN A 22 -13.18 -21.48 19.15
CA ASN A 22 -14.63 -21.30 18.94
C ASN A 22 -15.04 -21.58 17.49
N GLY A 23 -14.12 -22.06 16.64
CA GLY A 23 -14.37 -22.33 15.22
C GLY A 23 -14.41 -21.10 14.32
N LYS A 24 -13.96 -19.93 14.83
CA LYS A 24 -13.88 -18.71 14.01
C LYS A 24 -12.66 -18.75 13.10
N GLU A 25 -12.89 -18.58 11.80
CA GLU A 25 -11.85 -18.52 10.78
C GLU A 25 -11.07 -17.20 10.83
N TYR A 26 -9.73 -17.28 10.76
CA TYR A 26 -8.85 -16.12 10.62
C TYR A 26 -8.20 -16.07 9.24
N LEU A 27 -8.37 -14.97 8.56
CA LEU A 27 -7.58 -14.64 7.38
C LEU A 27 -6.14 -14.31 7.82
N ARG A 28 -5.13 -14.98 7.23
CA ARG A 28 -3.73 -14.80 7.60
C ARG A 28 -3.01 -13.79 6.73
N VAL A 29 -3.29 -13.81 5.44
CA VAL A 29 -2.62 -12.99 4.44
C VAL A 29 -3.64 -12.37 3.50
N LEU A 30 -3.46 -11.09 3.20
CA LEU A 30 -4.15 -10.37 2.15
C LEU A 30 -3.16 -10.06 1.03
N ILE A 31 -3.47 -10.49 -0.20
CA ILE A 31 -2.63 -10.23 -1.37
C ILE A 31 -3.30 -9.18 -2.25
N LEU A 32 -2.58 -8.10 -2.52
CA LEU A 32 -2.99 -7.03 -3.43
C LEU A 32 -2.18 -7.10 -4.73
N THR A 33 -2.87 -7.33 -5.83
CA THR A 33 -2.30 -7.34 -7.18
C THR A 33 -3.17 -6.55 -8.14
N SER A 34 -2.69 -6.32 -9.34
CA SER A 34 -3.48 -5.73 -10.41
C SER A 34 -3.38 -6.53 -11.70
N ASN A 35 -4.43 -6.45 -12.52
CA ASN A 35 -4.41 -6.99 -13.87
C ASN A 35 -3.83 -5.97 -14.85
N GLY A 36 -3.14 -6.46 -15.89
CA GLY A 36 -2.61 -5.64 -16.98
C GLY A 36 -1.16 -5.19 -16.78
N LYS A 37 -0.78 -4.15 -17.53
CA LYS A 37 0.61 -3.70 -17.64
C LYS A 37 1.10 -2.94 -16.40
N HIS A 38 0.22 -2.28 -15.70
CA HIS A 38 0.56 -1.36 -14.62
C HIS A 38 -0.23 -1.68 -13.36
N PHE A 39 0.42 -1.57 -12.21
CA PHE A 39 -0.24 -1.74 -10.92
C PHE A 39 -1.31 -0.68 -10.70
N CYS A 40 -0.92 0.60 -10.75
CA CYS A 40 -1.86 1.71 -10.61
C CYS A 40 -1.23 3.00 -11.16
N SER A 41 -1.88 3.61 -12.13
CA SER A 41 -1.38 4.86 -12.75
C SER A 41 -1.80 6.14 -12.01
N GLY A 42 -2.41 6.02 -10.85
CA GLY A 42 -2.91 7.15 -10.05
C GLY A 42 -4.41 7.34 -10.14
N ALA A 43 -4.89 8.49 -9.69
CA ALA A 43 -6.30 8.86 -9.75
C ALA A 43 -6.76 9.11 -11.21
N ASP A 44 -8.06 8.90 -11.44
CA ASP A 44 -8.68 9.23 -12.72
C ASP A 44 -8.59 10.74 -12.97
N ILE A 45 -8.01 11.12 -14.11
CA ILE A 45 -7.81 12.52 -14.49
C ILE A 45 -9.15 13.28 -14.61
N ASN A 46 -10.23 12.60 -15.02
CA ASN A 46 -11.55 13.20 -15.09
C ASN A 46 -12.08 13.51 -13.68
N MET A 47 -11.94 12.56 -12.73
CA MET A 47 -12.30 12.84 -11.34
C MET A 47 -11.50 13.98 -10.74
N MET A 48 -10.21 14.13 -11.09
CA MET A 48 -9.38 15.24 -10.64
C MET A 48 -9.80 16.57 -11.26
N ARG A 49 -10.22 16.58 -12.52
CA ARG A 49 -10.76 17.77 -13.19
C ARG A 49 -12.07 18.19 -12.54
N ASP A 50 -12.97 17.24 -12.29
CA ASP A 50 -14.25 17.48 -11.65
C ASP A 50 -14.08 18.02 -10.22
N ALA A 51 -13.05 17.59 -9.50
CA ALA A 51 -12.72 18.12 -8.18
C ALA A 51 -12.46 19.64 -8.19
N GLY A 52 -11.93 20.18 -9.27
CA GLY A 52 -11.72 21.62 -9.43
C GLY A 52 -13.02 22.44 -9.48
N SER A 53 -14.17 21.82 -9.80
CA SER A 53 -15.49 22.45 -9.83
C SER A 53 -16.31 22.21 -8.56
N LYS A 54 -15.87 21.34 -7.66
CA LYS A 54 -16.52 21.01 -6.39
C LYS A 54 -16.24 22.06 -5.32
N SER A 55 -17.14 22.14 -4.35
CA SER A 55 -16.91 22.92 -3.13
C SER A 55 -15.78 22.33 -2.28
N VAL A 56 -15.23 23.13 -1.37
CA VAL A 56 -14.21 22.68 -0.41
C VAL A 56 -14.72 21.50 0.41
N GLU A 57 -15.98 21.53 0.85
CA GLU A 57 -16.55 20.45 1.67
C GLU A 57 -16.73 19.15 0.88
N GLU A 58 -17.16 19.20 -0.38
CA GLU A 58 -17.24 18.02 -1.24
C GLU A 58 -15.86 17.39 -1.48
N ASN A 59 -14.85 18.22 -1.74
CA ASN A 59 -13.47 17.76 -1.90
C ASN A 59 -12.92 17.16 -0.59
N ARG A 60 -13.28 17.73 0.55
CA ARG A 60 -12.92 17.18 1.87
C ARG A 60 -13.54 15.79 2.11
N ILE A 61 -14.81 15.62 1.77
CA ILE A 61 -15.51 14.33 1.88
C ILE A 61 -14.84 13.29 0.98
N ASP A 62 -14.49 13.62 -0.25
CA ASP A 62 -13.81 12.72 -1.18
C ASP A 62 -12.41 12.35 -0.67
N SER A 63 -11.69 13.30 -0.10
CA SER A 63 -10.38 13.05 0.53
C SER A 63 -10.48 12.11 1.74
N ILE A 64 -11.50 12.26 2.59
CA ILE A 64 -11.77 11.35 3.71
C ILE A 64 -12.09 9.93 3.21
N ARG A 65 -12.89 9.79 2.15
CA ARG A 65 -13.19 8.47 1.56
C ARG A 65 -11.92 7.78 1.05
N LEU A 66 -11.04 8.54 0.42
CA LEU A 66 -9.78 8.03 -0.08
C LEU A 66 -8.83 7.67 1.08
N ASP A 67 -8.74 8.49 2.11
CA ASP A 67 -7.97 8.18 3.32
C ASP A 67 -8.49 6.92 4.03
N ASN A 68 -9.80 6.75 4.13
CA ASN A 68 -10.40 5.54 4.67
C ASN A 68 -9.98 4.27 3.91
N LEU A 69 -9.82 4.34 2.58
CA LEU A 69 -9.30 3.24 1.79
C LEU A 69 -7.85 2.90 2.20
N PHE A 70 -6.97 3.89 2.24
CA PHE A 70 -5.57 3.70 2.63
C PHE A 70 -5.45 3.20 4.07
N ASN A 71 -6.18 3.81 4.99
CA ASN A 71 -6.18 3.41 6.39
C ASN A 71 -6.70 1.98 6.59
N SER A 72 -7.73 1.56 5.83
CA SER A 72 -8.24 0.20 5.89
C SER A 72 -7.20 -0.83 5.45
N LEU A 73 -6.38 -0.50 4.46
CA LEU A 73 -5.28 -1.36 4.02
C LEU A 73 -4.10 -1.32 5.01
N TRP A 74 -3.70 -0.13 5.46
CA TRP A 74 -2.62 0.08 6.42
C TRP A 74 -2.87 -0.60 7.77
N ALA A 75 -4.08 -0.48 8.29
CA ALA A 75 -4.49 -1.05 9.57
C ALA A 75 -5.09 -2.47 9.44
N HIS A 76 -5.02 -3.09 8.25
CA HIS A 76 -5.63 -4.39 8.01
C HIS A 76 -5.07 -5.45 8.97
N PRO A 77 -5.90 -6.26 9.63
CA PRO A 77 -5.46 -7.19 10.67
C PRO A 77 -4.56 -8.33 10.16
N CYS A 78 -4.62 -8.65 8.85
CA CYS A 78 -3.77 -9.65 8.23
C CYS A 78 -2.42 -9.07 7.84
N PHE A 79 -1.45 -9.97 7.60
CA PHE A 79 -0.24 -9.59 6.89
C PHE A 79 -0.58 -9.28 5.43
N THR A 80 -0.16 -8.11 4.93
CA THR A 80 -0.53 -7.64 3.59
C THR A 80 0.68 -7.71 2.65
N ILE A 81 0.50 -8.38 1.50
CA ILE A 81 1.54 -8.53 0.49
C ILE A 81 1.07 -7.88 -0.80
N GLY A 82 1.94 -7.14 -1.49
CA GLY A 82 1.67 -6.60 -2.83
C GLY A 82 2.60 -7.18 -3.88
N TYR A 83 2.05 -7.39 -5.08
CA TYR A 83 2.84 -7.56 -6.29
C TYR A 83 2.64 -6.38 -7.21
N ILE A 84 3.75 -5.72 -7.54
CA ILE A 84 3.76 -4.45 -8.26
C ILE A 84 4.47 -4.62 -9.59
N GLN A 85 3.76 -4.38 -10.69
CA GLN A 85 4.32 -4.38 -12.04
C GLN A 85 4.12 -3.03 -12.72
N GLY A 86 5.04 -2.68 -13.61
CA GLY A 86 4.98 -1.49 -14.44
C GLY A 86 5.06 -0.19 -13.66
N VAL A 87 3.95 0.50 -13.38
CA VAL A 87 3.97 1.75 -12.63
C VAL A 87 3.03 1.74 -11.43
N ALA A 88 3.48 2.43 -10.35
CA ALA A 88 2.67 2.81 -9.19
C ALA A 88 2.83 4.32 -8.96
N LEU A 89 1.84 5.12 -9.38
CA LEU A 89 1.91 6.59 -9.37
C LEU A 89 0.87 7.19 -8.43
N GLY A 90 1.22 8.26 -7.73
CA GLY A 90 0.31 8.99 -6.86
C GLY A 90 -0.39 8.07 -5.85
N GLY A 91 -1.72 7.97 -5.90
CA GLY A 91 -2.49 7.03 -5.08
C GLY A 91 -2.02 5.57 -5.18
N GLY A 92 -1.46 5.16 -6.34
CA GLY A 92 -0.83 3.84 -6.49
C GLY A 92 0.40 3.67 -5.60
N ALA A 93 1.24 4.69 -5.49
CA ALA A 93 2.35 4.71 -4.54
C ALA A 93 1.85 4.69 -3.08
N GLY A 94 0.74 5.37 -2.80
CA GLY A 94 0.06 5.31 -1.50
C GLY A 94 -0.39 3.89 -1.13
N LEU A 95 -0.99 3.15 -2.07
CA LEU A 95 -1.35 1.74 -1.83
C LEU A 95 -0.14 0.88 -1.51
N VAL A 96 0.95 1.05 -2.29
CA VAL A 96 2.22 0.33 -2.03
C VAL A 96 2.76 0.64 -0.63
N ALA A 97 2.68 1.90 -0.20
CA ALA A 97 3.15 2.31 1.13
C ALA A 97 2.36 1.66 2.28
N CYS A 98 1.09 1.32 2.05
CA CYS A 98 0.24 0.69 3.06
C CYS A 98 0.50 -0.82 3.25
N LEU A 99 1.31 -1.44 2.41
CA LEU A 99 1.55 -2.88 2.45
C LEU A 99 2.70 -3.25 3.40
N ASP A 100 2.58 -4.39 4.08
CA ASP A 100 3.62 -4.91 4.96
C ASP A 100 4.81 -5.45 4.17
N HIS A 101 4.56 -6.13 3.05
CA HIS A 101 5.59 -6.66 2.18
C HIS A 101 5.27 -6.39 0.71
N VAL A 102 6.25 -5.93 -0.03
CA VAL A 102 6.10 -5.53 -1.43
C VAL A 102 7.12 -6.28 -2.29
N ILE A 103 6.61 -7.04 -3.24
CA ILE A 103 7.37 -7.70 -4.30
C ILE A 103 7.10 -6.94 -5.60
N ALA A 104 8.13 -6.61 -6.34
CA ALA A 104 7.98 -5.84 -7.58
C ALA A 104 8.80 -6.42 -8.73
N ASP A 105 8.30 -6.24 -9.95
CA ASP A 105 9.09 -6.48 -11.15
C ASP A 105 10.28 -5.50 -11.21
N SER A 106 11.41 -5.94 -11.75
CA SER A 106 12.63 -5.13 -11.95
C SER A 106 12.39 -3.88 -12.80
N ASN A 107 11.39 -3.89 -13.70
CA ASN A 107 11.01 -2.74 -14.51
C ASN A 107 10.03 -1.78 -13.84
N THR A 108 9.65 -2.03 -12.58
CA THR A 108 8.69 -1.18 -11.84
C THR A 108 9.21 0.24 -11.66
N LYS A 109 8.32 1.20 -11.80
CA LYS A 109 8.57 2.62 -11.50
C LYS A 109 7.55 3.14 -10.50
N ILE A 110 8.02 3.86 -9.49
CA ILE A 110 7.18 4.49 -8.47
C ILE A 110 7.36 6.00 -8.49
N ALA A 111 6.29 6.78 -8.30
CA ALA A 111 6.39 8.22 -8.14
C ALA A 111 5.26 8.81 -7.29
N LEU A 112 5.59 9.88 -6.55
CA LEU A 112 4.63 10.82 -5.98
C LEU A 112 4.41 11.91 -7.02
N SER A 113 3.44 11.71 -7.92
CA SER A 113 3.29 12.54 -9.14
C SER A 113 2.48 13.82 -8.93
N GLU A 114 1.98 14.04 -7.73
CA GLU A 114 1.03 15.09 -7.36
C GLU A 114 1.56 16.50 -7.69
N ALA A 115 2.83 16.78 -7.38
CA ALA A 115 3.42 18.10 -7.62
C ALA A 115 3.46 18.49 -9.11
N LYS A 116 3.47 17.54 -10.06
CA LYS A 116 3.34 17.81 -11.49
C LYS A 116 1.95 18.33 -11.89
N LEU A 117 0.97 18.10 -11.04
CA LEU A 117 -0.41 18.55 -11.20
C LEU A 117 -0.72 19.78 -10.34
N GLY A 118 0.29 20.35 -9.67
CA GLY A 118 0.13 21.50 -8.78
C GLY A 118 -0.60 21.20 -7.47
N ILE A 119 -0.66 19.93 -7.07
CA ILE A 119 -1.31 19.48 -5.82
C ILE A 119 -0.30 18.78 -4.90
N LEU A 120 -0.68 18.60 -3.64
CA LEU A 120 0.11 17.90 -2.63
C LEU A 120 -0.31 16.44 -2.51
N PRO A 121 0.61 15.52 -2.21
CA PRO A 121 0.28 14.14 -1.86
C PRO A 121 -0.26 14.03 -0.41
N ALA A 122 -1.24 14.88 -0.03
CA ALA A 122 -1.67 15.04 1.36
C ALA A 122 -2.29 13.76 1.93
N VAL A 123 -3.16 13.10 1.16
CA VAL A 123 -3.85 11.89 1.60
C VAL A 123 -2.90 10.70 1.75
N ILE A 124 -2.01 10.50 0.77
CA ILE A 124 -1.06 9.39 0.79
C ILE A 124 0.20 9.70 1.63
N GLY A 125 0.44 10.97 1.88
CA GLY A 125 1.66 11.47 2.53
C GLY A 125 2.01 10.77 3.83
N PRO A 126 1.08 10.64 4.80
CA PRO A 126 1.36 9.97 6.08
C PRO A 126 1.85 8.54 5.92
N TYR A 127 1.26 7.76 5.01
CA TYR A 127 1.61 6.37 4.74
C TYR A 127 3.00 6.26 4.08
N VAL A 128 3.24 7.09 3.06
CA VAL A 128 4.53 7.10 2.37
C VAL A 128 5.64 7.60 3.29
N TYR A 129 5.39 8.65 4.08
CA TYR A 129 6.34 9.17 5.06
C TYR A 129 6.78 8.10 6.07
N ARG A 130 5.84 7.32 6.59
CA ARG A 130 6.12 6.21 7.51
C ARG A 130 6.92 5.09 6.83
N LYS A 131 6.63 4.82 5.56
CA LYS A 131 7.28 3.76 4.80
C LYS A 131 8.75 4.05 4.47
N ILE A 132 9.05 5.28 4.02
CA ILE A 132 10.38 5.63 3.48
C ILE A 132 11.12 6.72 4.27
N GLY A 133 10.52 7.23 5.33
CA GLY A 133 11.10 8.27 6.18
C GLY A 133 11.04 9.68 5.57
N SER A 134 11.30 10.68 6.44
CA SER A 134 11.13 12.09 6.11
C SER A 134 11.99 12.57 4.94
N ALA A 135 13.26 12.18 4.90
CA ALA A 135 14.20 12.63 3.88
C ALA A 135 13.78 12.17 2.47
N GLN A 136 13.39 10.92 2.31
CA GLN A 136 12.98 10.35 1.02
C GLN A 136 11.59 10.83 0.63
N PHE A 137 10.66 10.91 1.56
CA PHE A 137 9.34 11.50 1.30
C PHE A 137 9.47 12.94 0.77
N ARG A 138 10.23 13.79 1.47
CA ARG A 138 10.47 15.18 1.07
C ARG A 138 11.07 15.26 -0.34
N ARG A 139 12.11 14.48 -0.62
CA ARG A 139 12.76 14.44 -1.92
C ARG A 139 11.79 14.04 -3.03
N LEU A 140 11.08 12.93 -2.86
CA LEU A 140 10.20 12.38 -3.90
C LEU A 140 8.96 13.23 -4.12
N SER A 141 8.35 13.79 -3.06
CA SER A 141 7.18 14.65 -3.20
C SER A 141 7.49 16.00 -3.88
N MET A 142 8.70 16.55 -3.68
CA MET A 142 9.11 17.81 -4.29
C MET A 142 9.58 17.63 -5.75
N LEU A 143 10.29 16.54 -6.05
CA LEU A 143 10.78 16.29 -7.41
C LEU A 143 9.72 15.69 -8.32
N ALA A 144 8.77 14.95 -7.77
CA ALA A 144 7.76 14.19 -8.50
C ALA A 144 8.34 13.34 -9.65
N SER A 145 9.59 12.91 -9.50
CA SER A 145 10.29 12.04 -10.44
C SER A 145 9.94 10.57 -10.20
N LYS A 146 10.03 9.77 -11.25
CA LYS A 146 9.92 8.32 -11.12
C LYS A 146 11.25 7.77 -10.62
N ILE A 147 11.18 6.91 -9.62
CA ILE A 147 12.29 6.06 -9.18
C ILE A 147 12.10 4.64 -9.74
N ASP A 148 13.18 3.93 -9.98
CA ASP A 148 13.15 2.52 -10.41
C ASP A 148 12.99 1.56 -9.22
N ALA A 149 12.90 0.28 -9.54
CA ALA A 149 12.72 -0.77 -8.54
C ALA A 149 13.91 -0.85 -7.56
N GLU A 150 15.12 -0.69 -8.07
CA GLU A 150 16.36 -0.75 -7.26
C GLU A 150 16.41 0.39 -6.24
N GLU A 151 16.15 1.61 -6.70
CA GLU A 151 16.08 2.76 -5.80
C GLU A 151 14.93 2.62 -4.80
N ALA A 152 13.76 2.15 -5.24
CA ALA A 152 12.62 1.92 -4.38
C ALA A 152 12.90 0.85 -3.31
N GLN A 153 13.63 -0.20 -3.65
CA GLN A 153 14.10 -1.20 -2.68
C GLN A 153 15.11 -0.59 -1.70
N ARG A 154 16.09 0.14 -2.20
CA ARG A 154 17.13 0.78 -1.37
C ARG A 154 16.55 1.73 -0.32
N ILE A 155 15.45 2.42 -0.62
CA ILE A 155 14.79 3.35 0.31
C ILE A 155 13.67 2.71 1.15
N GLY A 156 13.42 1.40 1.01
CA GLY A 156 12.43 0.66 1.78
C GLY A 156 11.00 0.73 1.25
N PHE A 157 10.79 1.23 0.04
CA PHE A 157 9.46 1.22 -0.60
C PHE A 157 9.07 -0.18 -1.06
N ILE A 158 10.02 -0.93 -1.60
CA ILE A 158 9.92 -2.32 -2.06
C ILE A 158 10.79 -3.20 -1.16
N ASN A 159 10.35 -4.43 -0.89
CA ASN A 159 11.08 -5.40 -0.10
C ASN A 159 11.88 -6.37 -0.98
N GLU A 160 11.32 -6.75 -2.12
CA GLU A 160 11.89 -7.77 -3.01
C GLU A 160 11.70 -7.39 -4.48
N ILE A 161 12.72 -7.57 -5.29
CA ILE A 161 12.68 -7.38 -6.75
C ILE A 161 12.78 -8.75 -7.40
N ILE A 162 11.95 -8.98 -8.41
CA ILE A 162 11.97 -10.19 -9.24
C ILE A 162 12.12 -9.85 -10.71
N GLU A 163 12.85 -10.71 -11.44
CA GLU A 163 13.17 -10.48 -12.86
C GLU A 163 12.05 -10.91 -13.82
N SER A 164 11.17 -11.81 -13.38
CA SER A 164 10.11 -12.34 -14.23
C SER A 164 8.87 -12.73 -13.45
N LYS A 165 7.72 -12.76 -14.13
CA LYS A 165 6.46 -13.25 -13.56
C LYS A 165 6.54 -14.67 -13.01
N GLY A 166 7.41 -15.52 -13.54
CA GLY A 166 7.58 -16.90 -13.05
C GLY A 166 8.22 -17.01 -11.68
N SER A 167 8.99 -15.99 -11.25
CA SER A 167 9.58 -15.95 -9.90
C SER A 167 8.62 -15.38 -8.82
N PHE A 168 7.54 -14.75 -9.25
CA PHE A 168 6.53 -14.13 -8.39
C PHE A 168 5.82 -15.15 -7.48
N GLU A 169 5.37 -16.27 -8.02
CA GLU A 169 4.66 -17.30 -7.25
C GLU A 169 5.54 -17.88 -6.14
N SER A 170 6.80 -18.18 -6.45
CA SER A 170 7.75 -18.72 -5.46
C SER A 170 8.08 -17.71 -4.34
N SER A 171 8.19 -16.42 -4.66
CA SER A 171 8.39 -15.36 -3.66
C SER A 171 7.18 -15.22 -2.75
N PHE A 172 5.96 -15.31 -3.28
CA PHE A 172 4.74 -15.32 -2.48
C PHE A 172 4.67 -16.53 -1.56
N GLU A 173 4.88 -17.73 -2.10
CA GLU A 173 4.83 -18.97 -1.33
C GLU A 173 5.79 -18.95 -0.15
N ARG A 174 7.01 -18.43 -0.35
CA ARG A 174 8.00 -18.27 0.70
C ARG A 174 7.50 -17.33 1.80
N VAL A 175 7.05 -16.12 1.44
CA VAL A 175 6.56 -15.13 2.42
C VAL A 175 5.31 -15.62 3.15
N ILE A 176 4.39 -16.26 2.43
CA ILE A 176 3.18 -16.86 3.02
C ILE A 176 3.57 -17.98 4.00
N SER A 177 4.49 -18.86 3.60
CA SER A 177 4.99 -19.94 4.48
C SER A 177 5.55 -19.36 5.77
N ASP A 178 6.37 -18.31 5.71
CA ASP A 178 6.92 -17.63 6.89
C ASP A 178 5.80 -17.08 7.78
N VAL A 179 4.81 -16.41 7.22
CA VAL A 179 3.66 -15.88 7.98
C VAL A 179 2.86 -17.02 8.65
N LEU A 180 2.70 -18.16 7.98
CA LEU A 180 1.93 -19.28 8.49
C LEU A 180 2.62 -19.99 9.68
N THR A 181 3.94 -19.85 9.83
CA THR A 181 4.66 -20.35 11.02
C THR A 181 4.42 -19.50 12.27
N THR A 182 3.85 -18.30 12.14
CA THR A 182 3.62 -17.36 13.24
C THR A 182 2.23 -17.51 13.87
N GLY A 183 2.07 -17.08 15.12
CA GLY A 183 0.75 -17.03 15.76
C GLY A 183 -0.12 -15.89 15.18
N PRO A 184 -1.37 -16.16 14.74
CA PRO A 184 -2.23 -15.16 14.12
C PRO A 184 -2.49 -13.94 15.00
N ILE A 185 -2.74 -14.15 16.27
CA ILE A 185 -2.96 -13.08 17.23
C ILE A 185 -1.68 -12.24 17.43
N ALA A 186 -0.52 -12.89 17.46
CA ALA A 186 0.76 -12.20 17.62
C ALA A 186 1.05 -11.28 16.44
N VAL A 187 0.81 -11.72 15.19
CA VAL A 187 0.95 -10.89 13.97
C VAL A 187 0.03 -9.68 14.02
N TYR A 188 -1.25 -9.89 14.34
CA TYR A 188 -2.21 -8.80 14.51
C TYR A 188 -1.80 -7.81 15.59
N MET A 189 -1.35 -8.31 16.74
CA MET A 189 -0.92 -7.45 17.85
C MET A 189 0.38 -6.71 17.55
N ALA A 190 1.32 -7.32 16.79
CA ALA A 190 2.53 -6.64 16.33
C ALA A 190 2.19 -5.46 15.41
N LYS A 191 1.24 -5.64 14.47
CA LYS A 191 0.75 -4.53 13.63
C LYS A 191 0.10 -3.43 14.48
N LYS A 192 -0.77 -3.79 15.42
CA LYS A 192 -1.36 -2.81 16.35
C LYS A 192 -0.31 -2.05 17.16
N LEU A 193 0.72 -2.74 17.62
CA LEU A 193 1.82 -2.12 18.35
C LEU A 193 2.55 -1.08 17.48
N THR A 194 2.86 -1.43 16.23
CA THR A 194 3.46 -0.51 15.27
C THR A 194 2.58 0.73 15.06
N LEU A 195 1.28 0.53 14.86
CA LEU A 195 0.32 1.65 14.71
C LEU A 195 0.25 2.53 15.96
N SER A 196 0.48 1.99 17.15
CA SER A 196 0.51 2.79 18.39
C SER A 196 1.74 3.68 18.48
N PHE A 197 2.89 3.22 17.99
CA PHE A 197 4.11 4.03 17.90
C PHE A 197 3.96 5.21 16.93
N ASP A 198 3.27 5.00 15.82
CA ASP A 198 3.00 6.04 14.81
C ASP A 198 2.12 7.19 15.35
N ARG A 199 1.35 6.93 16.39
CA ARG A 199 0.46 7.93 17.02
C ARG A 199 1.13 8.76 18.13
N TRP A 200 2.35 8.42 18.50
CA TRP A 200 3.00 9.01 19.67
C TRP A 200 3.29 10.52 19.54
N GLU A 201 3.55 11.02 18.35
CA GLU A 201 4.19 12.32 18.22
C GLU A 201 3.28 13.50 17.89
N LYS A 202 1.99 13.32 17.55
CA LYS A 202 1.11 14.47 17.25
C LYS A 202 -0.35 14.18 17.53
N THR A 203 -1.03 15.18 18.04
CA THR A 203 -2.49 15.21 18.05
C THR A 203 -3.00 15.17 16.59
N ASP A 204 -3.95 14.29 16.32
CA ASP A 204 -4.55 14.09 14.99
C ASP A 204 -5.07 15.40 14.35
N ASP A 205 -5.32 16.44 15.13
CA ASP A 205 -5.85 17.72 14.67
C ASP A 205 -4.83 18.54 13.88
N GLU A 206 -3.52 18.44 14.17
CA GLU A 206 -2.49 19.14 13.40
C GLU A 206 -2.21 18.51 12.03
N LEU A 207 -2.44 17.20 11.89
CA LEU A 207 -2.27 16.48 10.62
C LEU A 207 -3.50 16.62 9.70
N ARG A 208 -4.67 16.96 10.27
CA ARG A 208 -5.93 17.13 9.53
C ARG A 208 -6.13 18.54 8.95
N GLN A 209 -5.21 19.46 9.22
CA GLN A 209 -5.27 20.84 8.69
C GLN A 209 -4.68 21.01 7.28
N TRP A 210 -4.15 19.94 6.66
CA TRP A 210 -3.60 19.90 5.30
C TRP A 210 -4.53 19.08 4.40
#